data_10e7108e0ffb639787a586fbfc135c30
#
_entry.id   10e7108e0ffb639787a586fbfc135c30
#
_cell.length_a   1.000
_cell.length_b   1.000
_cell.length_c   1.000
_cell.angle_alpha   90.00
_cell.angle_beta   90.00
_cell.angle_gamma   90.00
#
_symmetry.space_group_name_H-M   'P 1'
#
loop_
_entity.id
_entity.type
_entity.pdbx_description
1 polymer ?
#
loop_
_entity_poly.entity_id
_entity_poly.type
_entity_poly.pdbx_seq_one_letter_code
_entity_poly.pdbx_strand_id
1 'polypeptide(L)'
;MRFLCALLFTLVFCGLAWADDPLPELRIEKIAEDVYLHTSYQNVDGYGLVDANGLVVLDGQDAYIIDTPWSQQDTAALVAWLQERNYKVKASVSTHFHDDRTAGIGYLNSISVPTYASEQTNALLKQHDKALATKTFGNKSLWLVESKIEVFYPGAGHSVDNLVVWLPEQRILNGGCLVRAGETSTLGNTSDAVIADWAASAERLQRRYPDAQVVIPGHGAMGDRSLLEQTRKLAEAATKAE
;
A
#
# COMPACT_ATOMS: atom_id res chain seq x y z
N MET A 1 49.16 -48.78 -39.70
CA MET A 1 48.90 -47.76 -38.68
C MET A 1 47.64 -46.99 -39.09
N ARG A 2 46.50 -47.22 -38.42
CA ARG A 2 45.25 -46.51 -38.67
C ARG A 2 45.05 -45.50 -37.52
N PHE A 3 45.07 -44.21 -37.83
CA PHE A 3 44.77 -43.15 -36.87
C PHE A 3 43.25 -42.94 -36.82
N LEU A 4 42.66 -43.16 -35.64
CA LEU A 4 41.29 -42.84 -35.34
C LEU A 4 41.26 -41.38 -34.83
N CYS A 5 40.68 -40.45 -35.61
CA CYS A 5 40.34 -39.12 -35.12
C CYS A 5 39.02 -39.20 -34.36
N ALA A 6 39.05 -38.98 -33.05
CA ALA A 6 37.87 -38.80 -32.24
C ALA A 6 37.45 -37.32 -32.29
N LEU A 7 36.30 -37.04 -32.91
CA LEU A 7 35.63 -35.72 -32.86
C LEU A 7 34.94 -35.61 -31.50
N LEU A 8 35.40 -34.69 -30.64
CA LEU A 8 34.68 -34.24 -29.46
C LEU A 8 33.59 -33.22 -29.88
N PHE A 9 32.33 -33.61 -29.76
CA PHE A 9 31.19 -32.70 -29.90
C PHE A 9 30.97 -32.05 -28.52
N THR A 10 31.34 -30.76 -28.38
CA THR A 10 30.97 -29.94 -27.23
C THR A 10 29.56 -29.43 -27.43
N LEU A 11 28.59 -29.97 -26.68
CA LEU A 11 27.23 -29.43 -26.56
C LEU A 11 27.29 -28.15 -25.74
N VAL A 12 27.16 -27.01 -26.40
CA VAL A 12 26.93 -25.71 -25.74
C VAL A 12 25.47 -25.69 -25.34
N PHE A 13 25.20 -25.90 -24.04
CA PHE A 13 23.88 -25.64 -23.45
C PHE A 13 23.71 -24.12 -23.37
N CYS A 14 23.01 -23.55 -24.33
CA CYS A 14 22.52 -22.17 -24.25
C CYS A 14 21.34 -22.18 -23.27
N GLY A 15 21.62 -21.85 -22.00
CA GLY A 15 20.59 -21.62 -21.01
C GLY A 15 19.77 -20.39 -21.44
N LEU A 16 18.54 -20.61 -21.85
CA LEU A 16 17.54 -19.53 -22.01
C LEU A 16 17.32 -18.96 -20.61
N ALA A 17 17.93 -17.82 -20.31
CA ALA A 17 17.51 -17.01 -19.18
C ALA A 17 16.08 -16.54 -19.50
N TRP A 18 15.11 -17.00 -18.73
CA TRP A 18 13.76 -16.45 -18.71
C TRP A 18 13.94 -15.04 -18.15
N ALA A 19 13.81 -14.02 -18.98
CA ALA A 19 13.65 -12.67 -18.50
C ALA A 19 12.26 -12.63 -17.85
N ASP A 20 12.21 -12.25 -16.58
CA ASP A 20 10.92 -11.95 -15.93
C ASP A 20 10.21 -10.88 -16.77
N ASP A 21 8.92 -11.08 -17.03
CA ASP A 21 8.13 -10.06 -17.71
C ASP A 21 8.22 -8.74 -16.93
N PRO A 22 8.38 -7.60 -17.63
CA PRO A 22 8.48 -6.32 -16.96
C PRO A 22 7.20 -6.06 -16.15
N LEU A 23 7.36 -5.47 -14.95
CA LEU A 23 6.22 -5.06 -14.13
C LEU A 23 5.35 -4.05 -14.91
N PRO A 24 4.02 -4.09 -14.72
CA PRO A 24 3.15 -3.06 -15.26
C PRO A 24 3.56 -1.67 -14.77
N GLU A 25 3.36 -0.65 -15.59
CA GLU A 25 3.63 0.73 -15.24
C GLU A 25 2.67 1.22 -14.14
N LEU A 26 3.13 2.20 -13.36
CA LEU A 26 2.30 2.90 -12.38
C LEU A 26 1.04 3.46 -13.04
N ARG A 27 -0.13 3.05 -12.56
CA ARG A 27 -1.42 3.57 -13.02
C ARG A 27 -1.88 4.70 -12.09
N ILE A 28 -2.39 5.80 -12.66
CA ILE A 28 -2.95 6.93 -11.91
C ILE A 28 -4.31 7.25 -12.53
N GLU A 29 -5.37 7.19 -11.72
CA GLU A 29 -6.75 7.34 -12.15
C GLU A 29 -7.50 8.33 -11.24
N LYS A 30 -8.22 9.28 -11.83
CA LYS A 30 -9.09 10.19 -11.06
C LYS A 30 -10.34 9.42 -10.62
N ILE A 31 -10.58 9.35 -9.31
CA ILE A 31 -11.71 8.61 -8.72
C ILE A 31 -12.79 9.53 -8.11
N ALA A 32 -12.41 10.77 -7.78
CA ALA A 32 -13.32 11.80 -7.30
C ALA A 32 -12.73 13.19 -7.57
N GLU A 33 -13.45 14.24 -7.23
CA GLU A 33 -12.88 15.60 -7.25
C GLU A 33 -11.70 15.65 -6.28
N ASP A 34 -10.56 16.16 -6.77
CA ASP A 34 -9.30 16.29 -6.03
C ASP A 34 -8.72 14.99 -5.46
N VAL A 35 -9.19 13.81 -5.93
CA VAL A 35 -8.67 12.51 -5.48
C VAL A 35 -8.32 11.61 -6.66
N TYR A 36 -7.08 11.10 -6.64
CA TYR A 36 -6.55 10.13 -7.59
C TYR A 36 -6.14 8.85 -6.87
N LEU A 37 -6.51 7.71 -7.43
CA LEU A 37 -5.98 6.41 -7.07
C LEU A 37 -4.68 6.19 -7.84
N HIS A 38 -3.60 5.84 -7.17
CA HIS A 38 -2.43 5.27 -7.83
C HIS A 38 -2.32 3.79 -7.50
N THR A 39 -1.95 3.00 -8.52
CA THR A 39 -1.75 1.56 -8.38
C THR A 39 -0.39 1.19 -8.93
N SER A 40 0.47 0.64 -8.10
CA SER A 40 1.78 0.10 -8.42
C SER A 40 1.78 -1.43 -8.31
N TYR A 41 2.79 -2.10 -8.83
CA TYR A 41 2.81 -3.55 -8.95
C TYR A 41 4.14 -4.13 -8.48
N GLN A 42 4.09 -5.35 -7.94
CA GLN A 42 5.27 -6.12 -7.57
C GLN A 42 5.02 -7.61 -7.76
N ASN A 43 6.06 -8.36 -8.18
CA ASN A 43 6.05 -9.81 -8.09
C ASN A 43 6.36 -10.21 -6.65
N VAL A 44 5.40 -10.86 -5.99
CA VAL A 44 5.51 -11.29 -4.60
C VAL A 44 5.63 -12.81 -4.55
N ASP A 45 6.66 -13.31 -3.90
CA ASP A 45 6.89 -14.76 -3.79
C ASP A 45 5.67 -15.48 -3.21
N GLY A 46 5.23 -16.55 -3.87
CA GLY A 46 4.03 -17.30 -3.52
C GLY A 46 2.69 -16.66 -3.92
N TYR A 47 2.68 -15.38 -4.36
CA TYR A 47 1.45 -14.66 -4.75
C TYR A 47 1.44 -14.23 -6.23
N GLY A 48 2.61 -14.22 -6.90
CA GLY A 48 2.73 -13.73 -8.26
C GLY A 48 2.67 -12.21 -8.35
N LEU A 49 2.11 -11.68 -9.44
CA LEU A 49 1.94 -10.25 -9.64
C LEU A 49 0.83 -9.73 -8.71
N VAL A 50 1.18 -8.81 -7.82
CA VAL A 50 0.27 -8.16 -6.86
C VAL A 50 0.25 -6.66 -7.12
N ASP A 51 -0.95 -6.08 -7.14
CA ASP A 51 -1.18 -4.64 -7.18
C ASP A 51 -1.13 -4.02 -5.78
N ALA A 52 -0.82 -2.73 -5.67
CA ALA A 52 -0.91 -1.97 -4.43
C ALA A 52 -1.53 -0.60 -4.70
N ASN A 53 -2.59 -0.29 -3.95
CA ASN A 53 -3.37 0.94 -4.06
C ASN A 53 -2.91 1.99 -3.04
N GLY A 54 -2.78 3.23 -3.49
CA GLY A 54 -2.63 4.38 -2.62
C GLY A 54 -3.34 5.59 -3.25
N LEU A 55 -3.33 6.74 -2.58
CA LEU A 55 -4.05 7.91 -3.05
C LEU A 55 -3.13 9.12 -3.22
N VAL A 56 -3.52 9.99 -4.14
CA VAL A 56 -3.15 11.41 -4.13
C VAL A 56 -4.40 12.22 -3.82
N VAL A 57 -4.32 13.08 -2.81
CA VAL A 57 -5.37 14.02 -2.43
C VAL A 57 -4.85 15.42 -2.66
N LEU A 58 -5.62 16.24 -3.39
CA LEU A 58 -5.26 17.61 -3.71
C LEU A 58 -5.95 18.59 -2.76
N ASP A 59 -5.23 19.66 -2.38
CA ASP A 59 -5.75 20.84 -1.70
C ASP A 59 -5.22 22.07 -2.41
N GLY A 60 -5.96 22.58 -3.38
CA GLY A 60 -5.51 23.60 -4.30
C GLY A 60 -4.33 23.11 -5.15
N GLN A 61 -3.14 23.70 -4.98
CA GLN A 61 -1.91 23.27 -5.65
C GLN A 61 -1.06 22.29 -4.81
N ASP A 62 -1.44 22.07 -3.56
CA ASP A 62 -0.74 21.12 -2.69
C ASP A 62 -1.28 19.69 -2.91
N ALA A 63 -0.38 18.72 -3.04
CA ALA A 63 -0.69 17.29 -3.20
C ALA A 63 -0.19 16.50 -1.99
N TYR A 64 -1.03 15.60 -1.49
CA TYR A 64 -0.73 14.70 -0.38
C TYR A 64 -0.78 13.26 -0.87
N ILE A 65 0.30 12.50 -0.64
CA ILE A 65 0.42 11.09 -1.02
C ILE A 65 0.04 10.23 0.19
N ILE A 66 -0.98 9.41 0.03
CA ILE A 66 -1.40 8.40 1.01
C ILE A 66 -0.87 7.06 0.53
N ASP A 67 0.05 6.48 1.26
CA ASP A 67 0.86 5.33 0.90
C ASP A 67 1.72 5.60 -0.35
N THR A 68 3.00 5.29 -0.29
CA THR A 68 3.86 5.42 -1.47
C THR A 68 3.66 4.21 -2.39
N PRO A 69 3.86 4.36 -3.71
CA PRO A 69 4.02 3.22 -4.58
C PRO A 69 5.07 2.21 -4.07
N TRP A 70 4.99 0.97 -4.55
CA TRP A 70 5.81 -0.16 -4.09
C TRP A 70 7.30 -0.06 -4.44
N SER A 71 7.71 1.02 -5.11
CA SER A 71 9.11 1.29 -5.43
C SER A 71 9.46 2.77 -5.34
N GLN A 72 10.76 3.06 -5.16
CA GLN A 72 11.27 4.45 -5.26
C GLN A 72 11.12 4.99 -6.69
N GLN A 73 11.26 4.13 -7.71
CA GLN A 73 11.09 4.51 -9.11
C GLN A 73 9.67 4.96 -9.41
N ASP A 74 8.67 4.18 -8.98
CA ASP A 74 7.26 4.54 -9.18
C ASP A 74 6.87 5.76 -8.34
N THR A 75 7.45 5.91 -7.14
CA THR A 75 7.24 7.12 -6.33
C THR A 75 7.81 8.35 -7.04
N ALA A 76 8.98 8.24 -7.68
CA ALA A 76 9.54 9.32 -8.48
C ALA A 76 8.66 9.64 -9.71
N ALA A 77 8.13 8.61 -10.37
CA ALA A 77 7.19 8.78 -11.49
C ALA A 77 5.89 9.48 -11.03
N LEU A 78 5.34 9.11 -9.86
CA LEU A 78 4.16 9.78 -9.29
C LEU A 78 4.44 11.26 -8.99
N VAL A 79 5.60 11.56 -8.42
CA VAL A 79 6.00 12.96 -8.15
C VAL A 79 6.18 13.75 -9.44
N ALA A 80 6.82 13.19 -10.46
CA ALA A 80 6.97 13.82 -11.77
C ALA A 80 5.60 14.10 -12.42
N TRP A 81 4.68 13.12 -12.37
CA TRP A 81 3.30 13.27 -12.88
C TRP A 81 2.56 14.43 -12.21
N LEU A 82 2.75 14.63 -10.90
CA LEU A 82 2.18 15.76 -10.15
C LEU A 82 2.81 17.10 -10.56
N GLN A 83 4.14 17.14 -10.67
CA GLN A 83 4.89 18.37 -11.05
C GLN A 83 4.53 18.83 -12.47
N GLU A 84 4.38 17.93 -13.44
CA GLU A 84 3.94 18.24 -14.80
C GLU A 84 2.56 18.92 -14.84
N ARG A 85 1.74 18.70 -13.80
CA ARG A 85 0.41 19.30 -13.62
C ARG A 85 0.40 20.52 -12.70
N ASN A 86 1.60 21.02 -12.36
CA ASN A 86 1.82 22.14 -11.45
C ASN A 86 1.33 21.91 -10.01
N TYR A 87 1.23 20.62 -9.58
CA TYR A 87 1.00 20.30 -8.18
C TYR A 87 2.33 20.17 -7.43
N LYS A 88 2.32 20.59 -6.17
CA LYS A 88 3.45 20.47 -5.26
C LYS A 88 3.19 19.39 -4.22
N VAL A 89 4.03 18.37 -4.18
CA VAL A 89 3.95 17.36 -3.11
C VAL A 89 4.28 18.01 -1.78
N LYS A 90 3.30 18.08 -0.89
CA LYS A 90 3.37 18.75 0.41
C LYS A 90 3.79 17.82 1.53
N ALA A 91 3.26 16.60 1.49
CA ALA A 91 3.57 15.55 2.45
C ALA A 91 3.15 14.18 1.90
N SER A 92 3.65 13.11 2.55
CA SER A 92 3.08 11.77 2.45
C SER A 92 2.76 11.21 3.83
N VAL A 93 1.83 10.24 3.90
CA VAL A 93 1.59 9.43 5.08
C VAL A 93 1.53 7.97 4.70
N SER A 94 2.19 7.10 5.46
CA SER A 94 2.18 5.65 5.27
C SER A 94 1.27 4.98 6.30
N THR A 95 0.41 4.06 5.83
CA THR A 95 -0.61 3.43 6.67
C THR A 95 -0.09 2.27 7.50
N HIS A 96 1.03 1.65 7.13
CA HIS A 96 1.78 0.68 7.94
C HIS A 96 3.19 0.47 7.37
N PHE A 97 4.01 -0.40 7.99
CA PHE A 97 5.46 -0.49 7.74
C PHE A 97 5.89 -1.32 6.52
N HIS A 98 4.98 -2.00 5.80
CA HIS A 98 5.34 -2.81 4.64
C HIS A 98 5.75 -1.97 3.44
N ASP A 99 6.53 -2.56 2.51
CA ASP A 99 7.12 -1.85 1.37
C ASP A 99 6.07 -1.31 0.40
N ASP A 100 4.94 -1.98 0.28
CA ASP A 100 3.81 -1.54 -0.54
C ASP A 100 3.17 -0.21 -0.05
N ARG A 101 3.66 0.33 1.09
CA ARG A 101 3.24 1.63 1.69
C ARG A 101 4.40 2.57 1.93
N THR A 102 5.63 2.05 2.04
CA THR A 102 6.76 2.80 2.58
C THR A 102 7.99 2.83 1.67
N ALA A 103 8.03 2.06 0.57
CA ALA A 103 9.20 1.96 -0.29
C ALA A 103 9.67 3.33 -0.85
N GLY A 104 8.75 4.27 -1.00
CA GLY A 104 9.04 5.62 -1.50
C GLY A 104 9.52 6.62 -0.44
N ILE A 105 9.48 6.29 0.86
CA ILE A 105 9.87 7.23 1.94
C ILE A 105 11.30 7.78 1.71
N GLY A 106 12.24 6.89 1.37
CA GLY A 106 13.64 7.30 1.13
C GLY A 106 13.78 8.32 0.01
N TYR A 107 13.08 8.11 -1.11
CA TYR A 107 13.05 9.06 -2.22
C TYR A 107 12.42 10.40 -1.81
N LEU A 108 11.24 10.39 -1.18
CA LEU A 108 10.56 11.61 -0.75
C LEU A 108 11.42 12.43 0.23
N ASN A 109 12.09 11.75 1.18
CA ASN A 109 13.04 12.39 2.09
C ASN A 109 14.20 13.06 1.33
N SER A 110 14.74 12.41 0.29
CA SER A 110 15.85 12.94 -0.49
C SER A 110 15.53 14.24 -1.24
N ILE A 111 14.25 14.44 -1.57
CA ILE A 111 13.74 15.66 -2.21
C ILE A 111 13.06 16.61 -1.20
N SER A 112 13.30 16.41 0.11
CA SER A 112 12.80 17.25 1.20
C SER A 112 11.27 17.32 1.31
N VAL A 113 10.55 16.30 0.89
CA VAL A 113 9.11 16.16 1.13
C VAL A 113 8.90 15.55 2.52
N PRO A 114 8.15 16.20 3.43
CA PRO A 114 7.83 15.64 4.74
C PRO A 114 7.06 14.31 4.59
N THR A 115 7.55 13.26 5.26
CA THR A 115 6.92 11.94 5.31
C THR A 115 6.39 11.68 6.70
N TYR A 116 5.14 11.24 6.82
CA TYR A 116 4.46 10.98 8.08
C TYR A 116 4.24 9.48 8.28
N ALA A 117 4.40 9.02 9.51
CA ALA A 117 4.03 7.67 9.95
C ALA A 117 3.63 7.71 11.43
N SER A 118 2.92 6.68 11.91
CA SER A 118 2.77 6.54 13.36
C SER A 118 4.12 6.28 14.03
N GLU A 119 4.24 6.60 15.30
CA GLU A 119 5.44 6.25 16.10
C GLU A 119 5.69 4.74 16.03
N GLN A 120 4.64 3.93 16.05
CA GLN A 120 4.72 2.47 15.96
C GLN A 120 5.22 2.03 14.57
N THR A 121 4.69 2.58 13.49
CA THR A 121 5.17 2.32 12.13
C THR A 121 6.66 2.68 12.01
N ASN A 122 7.06 3.85 12.52
CA ASN A 122 8.45 4.28 12.43
C ASN A 122 9.41 3.41 13.27
N ALA A 123 8.94 2.87 14.39
CA ALA A 123 9.69 1.90 15.18
C ALA A 123 9.88 0.58 14.43
N LEU A 124 8.86 0.08 13.74
CA LEU A 124 8.93 -1.11 12.89
C LEU A 124 9.82 -0.88 11.66
N LEU A 125 9.73 0.27 11.00
CA LEU A 125 10.64 0.63 9.91
C LEU A 125 12.09 0.56 10.36
N LYS A 126 12.40 1.10 11.54
CA LYS A 126 13.74 1.04 12.14
C LYS A 126 14.18 -0.40 12.42
N GLN A 127 13.29 -1.23 12.94
CA GLN A 127 13.56 -2.64 13.25
C GLN A 127 13.89 -3.45 11.98
N HIS A 128 13.33 -3.05 10.84
CA HIS A 128 13.53 -3.70 9.53
C HIS A 128 14.55 -2.98 8.64
N ASP A 129 15.38 -2.08 9.19
CA ASP A 129 16.42 -1.32 8.47
C ASP A 129 15.89 -0.54 7.25
N LYS A 130 14.63 -0.07 7.32
CA LYS A 130 13.97 0.72 6.28
C LYS A 130 14.14 2.22 6.48
N ALA A 131 13.88 3.01 5.43
CA ALA A 131 13.86 4.46 5.51
C ALA A 131 12.78 4.94 6.49
N LEU A 132 13.15 5.83 7.42
CA LEU A 132 12.24 6.36 8.44
C LEU A 132 11.46 7.55 7.92
N ALA A 133 10.21 7.67 8.34
CA ALA A 133 9.44 8.88 8.16
C ALA A 133 10.05 10.04 8.98
N THR A 134 10.06 11.25 8.41
CA THR A 134 10.65 12.44 9.04
C THR A 134 9.75 13.05 10.12
N LYS A 135 8.47 12.71 10.12
CA LYS A 135 7.46 13.18 11.07
C LYS A 135 6.71 11.99 11.64
N THR A 136 6.55 11.95 12.95
CA THR A 136 5.78 10.91 13.63
C THR A 136 4.65 11.50 14.45
N PHE A 137 3.62 10.69 14.68
CA PHE A 137 2.49 11.03 15.55
C PHE A 137 2.09 9.80 16.37
N GLY A 138 1.46 10.06 17.53
CA GLY A 138 0.97 9.00 18.42
C GLY A 138 -0.23 8.23 17.81
N ASN A 139 -0.56 7.09 18.42
CA ASN A 139 -1.50 6.07 17.90
C ASN A 139 -3.00 6.47 17.90
N LYS A 140 -3.35 7.76 17.91
CA LYS A 140 -4.78 8.14 17.88
C LYS A 140 -5.20 8.54 16.48
N SER A 141 -5.59 9.73 16.27
CA SER A 141 -5.89 10.28 14.95
C SER A 141 -5.01 11.49 14.68
N LEU A 142 -4.74 11.74 13.41
CA LEU A 142 -4.07 12.92 12.92
C LEU A 142 -4.91 13.50 11.80
N TRP A 143 -5.19 14.80 11.84
CA TRP A 143 -5.59 15.53 10.66
C TRP A 143 -4.32 15.96 9.90
N LEU A 144 -4.01 15.27 8.80
CA LEU A 144 -2.91 15.67 7.93
C LEU A 144 -3.23 17.00 7.24
N VAL A 145 -4.49 17.20 6.85
CA VAL A 145 -5.09 18.46 6.46
C VAL A 145 -6.41 18.59 7.22
N GLU A 146 -6.55 19.66 8.00
CA GLU A 146 -7.72 19.87 8.85
C GLU A 146 -9.04 19.77 8.06
N SER A 147 -9.96 18.97 8.54
CA SER A 147 -11.27 18.68 7.95
C SER A 147 -11.25 18.02 6.55
N LYS A 148 -10.07 17.68 5.99
CA LYS A 148 -9.95 17.07 4.65
C LYS A 148 -9.33 15.70 4.66
N ILE A 149 -8.25 15.49 5.44
CA ILE A 149 -7.49 14.22 5.44
C ILE A 149 -7.29 13.78 6.88
N GLU A 150 -8.15 12.87 7.36
CA GLU A 150 -8.01 12.25 8.68
C GLU A 150 -7.26 10.92 8.56
N VAL A 151 -6.22 10.75 9.36
CA VAL A 151 -5.52 9.46 9.58
C VAL A 151 -5.98 8.89 10.90
N PHE A 152 -6.39 7.62 10.93
CA PHE A 152 -6.97 6.99 12.12
C PHE A 152 -6.41 5.58 12.35
N TYR A 153 -6.12 5.26 13.61
CA TYR A 153 -5.75 3.90 14.04
C TYR A 153 -6.97 3.13 14.53
N PRO A 154 -7.45 2.14 13.79
CA PRO A 154 -8.63 1.35 14.19
C PRO A 154 -8.32 0.20 15.13
N GLY A 155 -7.06 -0.12 15.35
CA GLY A 155 -6.57 -1.29 16.05
C GLY A 155 -5.70 -2.17 15.16
N ALA A 156 -5.09 -3.21 15.73
CA ALA A 156 -4.31 -4.18 14.99
C ALA A 156 -5.18 -5.04 14.05
N GLY A 157 -4.59 -5.61 13.03
CA GLY A 157 -5.26 -6.47 12.04
C GLY A 157 -4.24 -7.06 11.09
N HIS A 158 -4.13 -6.54 9.86
CA HIS A 158 -3.11 -6.94 8.89
C HIS A 158 -1.68 -6.77 9.44
N SER A 159 -1.47 -5.73 10.24
CA SER A 159 -0.27 -5.49 11.04
C SER A 159 -0.66 -4.82 12.36
N VAL A 160 0.27 -4.72 13.31
CA VAL A 160 0.02 -4.08 14.61
C VAL A 160 -0.15 -2.55 14.49
N ASP A 161 0.35 -1.95 13.43
CA ASP A 161 0.47 -0.49 13.22
C ASP A 161 -0.47 0.06 12.15
N ASN A 162 -1.36 -0.76 11.58
CA ASN A 162 -2.15 -0.35 10.43
C ASN A 162 -3.08 0.84 10.75
N LEU A 163 -3.01 1.84 9.87
CA LEU A 163 -3.83 3.03 9.86
C LEU A 163 -4.80 2.98 8.68
N VAL A 164 -5.81 3.83 8.74
CA VAL A 164 -6.69 4.13 7.61
C VAL A 164 -6.74 5.63 7.38
N VAL A 165 -7.15 6.06 6.20
CA VAL A 165 -7.31 7.47 5.87
C VAL A 165 -8.74 7.74 5.42
N TRP A 166 -9.37 8.72 6.05
CA TRP A 166 -10.72 9.16 5.76
C TRP A 166 -10.72 10.53 5.08
N LEU A 167 -11.44 10.65 3.97
CA LEU A 167 -11.67 11.88 3.22
C LEU A 167 -13.17 12.24 3.35
N PRO A 168 -13.53 13.11 4.31
CA PRO A 168 -14.94 13.33 4.66
C PRO A 168 -15.75 13.99 3.54
N GLU A 169 -15.17 14.90 2.78
CA GLU A 169 -15.84 15.59 1.68
C GLU A 169 -16.23 14.63 0.56
N GLN A 170 -15.31 13.74 0.17
CA GLN A 170 -15.54 12.75 -0.89
C GLN A 170 -16.20 11.46 -0.36
N ARG A 171 -16.32 11.29 0.96
CA ARG A 171 -16.79 10.07 1.63
C ARG A 171 -16.00 8.83 1.21
N ILE A 172 -14.67 9.00 1.06
CA ILE A 172 -13.74 7.94 0.68
C ILE A 172 -12.98 7.46 1.92
N LEU A 173 -12.98 6.16 2.16
CA LEU A 173 -12.16 5.49 3.16
C LEU A 173 -11.05 4.70 2.46
N ASN A 174 -9.79 5.16 2.56
CA ASN A 174 -8.64 4.31 2.24
C ASN A 174 -8.41 3.38 3.43
N GLY A 175 -8.83 2.13 3.28
CA GLY A 175 -8.70 1.10 4.30
C GLY A 175 -7.32 0.46 4.34
N GLY A 176 -6.48 0.69 3.31
CA GLY A 176 -5.18 0.04 3.18
C GLY A 176 -5.30 -1.48 3.28
N CYS A 177 -4.23 -2.15 3.69
CA CYS A 177 -4.19 -3.62 3.78
C CYS A 177 -5.02 -4.19 4.93
N LEU A 178 -5.52 -3.35 5.84
CA LEU A 178 -6.51 -3.76 6.84
C LEU A 178 -7.82 -4.22 6.18
N VAL A 179 -8.19 -3.63 5.03
CA VAL A 179 -9.45 -3.94 4.32
C VAL A 179 -9.17 -4.84 3.12
N ARG A 180 -9.94 -5.92 3.01
CA ARG A 180 -9.85 -6.90 1.91
C ARG A 180 -10.78 -6.53 0.76
N ALA A 181 -10.30 -6.73 -0.46
CA ALA A 181 -11.12 -6.51 -1.66
C ALA A 181 -12.23 -7.55 -1.80
N GLY A 182 -13.28 -7.22 -2.56
CA GLY A 182 -14.50 -8.01 -2.66
C GLY A 182 -14.32 -9.41 -3.26
N GLU A 183 -13.38 -9.57 -4.16
CA GLU A 183 -13.03 -10.84 -4.83
C GLU A 183 -12.20 -11.78 -3.96
N THR A 184 -11.66 -11.33 -2.81
CA THR A 184 -10.80 -12.15 -1.97
C THR A 184 -11.61 -13.04 -1.03
N SER A 185 -11.14 -14.29 -0.84
CA SER A 185 -11.73 -15.28 0.08
C SER A 185 -10.91 -15.51 1.34
N THR A 186 -9.75 -14.86 1.48
CA THR A 186 -8.82 -15.03 2.61
C THR A 186 -8.29 -13.68 3.08
N LEU A 187 -7.61 -13.68 4.23
CA LEU A 187 -6.90 -12.49 4.75
C LEU A 187 -5.60 -12.19 3.99
N GLY A 188 -5.17 -13.05 3.05
CA GLY A 188 -3.91 -12.91 2.32
C GLY A 188 -2.70 -13.20 3.19
N ASN A 189 -1.64 -12.38 3.06
CA ASN A 189 -0.47 -12.53 3.91
C ASN A 189 -0.79 -12.12 5.36
N THR A 190 -0.58 -13.05 6.28
CA THR A 190 -0.85 -12.89 7.71
C THR A 190 0.39 -13.01 8.59
N SER A 191 1.60 -12.97 8.01
CA SER A 191 2.87 -13.16 8.76
C SER A 191 3.07 -12.16 9.89
N ASP A 192 2.59 -10.92 9.72
CA ASP A 192 2.68 -9.84 10.71
C ASP A 192 1.31 -9.46 11.29
N ALA A 193 0.28 -10.27 11.01
CA ALA A 193 -1.09 -9.99 11.41
C ALA A 193 -1.36 -10.29 12.88
N VAL A 194 -2.31 -9.55 13.43
CA VAL A 194 -2.97 -9.86 14.70
C VAL A 194 -4.40 -10.30 14.37
N ILE A 195 -4.55 -11.57 13.97
CA ILE A 195 -5.82 -12.12 13.44
C ILE A 195 -6.95 -11.94 14.45
N ALA A 196 -6.67 -12.18 15.75
CA ALA A 196 -7.65 -12.05 16.82
C ALA A 196 -8.28 -10.65 16.95
N ASP A 197 -7.55 -9.59 16.59
CA ASP A 197 -8.00 -8.21 16.70
C ASP A 197 -8.63 -7.68 15.39
N TRP A 198 -8.38 -8.33 14.27
CA TRP A 198 -8.71 -7.81 12.93
C TRP A 198 -10.20 -7.58 12.74
N ALA A 199 -11.04 -8.52 13.18
CA ALA A 199 -12.50 -8.40 13.09
C ALA A 199 -13.01 -7.16 13.87
N ALA A 200 -12.51 -6.95 15.10
CA ALA A 200 -12.88 -5.80 15.94
C ALA A 200 -12.40 -4.47 15.32
N SER A 201 -11.25 -4.46 14.66
CA SER A 201 -10.73 -3.29 13.96
C SER A 201 -11.60 -2.93 12.75
N ALA A 202 -12.00 -3.92 11.95
CA ALA A 202 -12.93 -3.71 10.83
C ALA A 202 -14.30 -3.21 11.31
N GLU A 203 -14.85 -3.79 12.39
CA GLU A 203 -16.11 -3.33 12.99
C GLU A 203 -16.03 -1.88 13.50
N ARG A 204 -14.87 -1.49 14.05
CA ARG A 204 -14.64 -0.11 14.50
C ARG A 204 -14.69 0.88 13.33
N LEU A 205 -14.19 0.50 12.14
CA LEU A 205 -14.31 1.32 10.94
C LEU A 205 -15.76 1.46 10.49
N GLN A 206 -16.54 0.39 10.51
CA GLN A 206 -17.98 0.43 10.17
C GLN A 206 -18.77 1.42 11.04
N ARG A 207 -18.45 1.46 12.34
CA ARG A 207 -19.10 2.37 13.30
C ARG A 207 -18.61 3.80 13.17
N ARG A 208 -17.30 4.00 12.89
CA ARG A 208 -16.73 5.34 12.80
C ARG A 208 -17.10 6.07 11.52
N TYR A 209 -17.15 5.35 10.40
CA TYR A 209 -17.36 5.91 9.07
C TYR A 209 -18.66 5.38 8.44
N PRO A 210 -19.82 5.67 9.06
CA PRO A 210 -21.11 5.16 8.57
C PRO A 210 -21.46 5.71 7.19
N ASP A 211 -20.91 6.87 6.82
CA ASP A 211 -21.20 7.58 5.58
C ASP A 211 -20.18 7.29 4.46
N ALA A 212 -19.25 6.37 4.67
CA ALA A 212 -18.31 5.98 3.62
C ALA A 212 -19.05 5.41 2.41
N GLN A 213 -18.84 6.01 1.23
CA GLN A 213 -19.43 5.58 -0.04
C GLN A 213 -18.47 4.75 -0.86
N VAL A 214 -17.18 5.09 -0.81
CA VAL A 214 -16.10 4.36 -1.46
C VAL A 214 -15.14 3.87 -0.41
N VAL A 215 -14.77 2.60 -0.49
CA VAL A 215 -13.76 1.97 0.35
C VAL A 215 -12.67 1.41 -0.54
N ILE A 216 -11.42 1.80 -0.27
CA ILE A 216 -10.27 1.40 -1.07
C ILE A 216 -9.43 0.43 -0.26
N PRO A 217 -9.35 -0.84 -0.67
CA PRO A 217 -8.47 -1.82 -0.05
C PRO A 217 -7.02 -1.59 -0.48
N GLY A 218 -6.07 -2.11 0.28
CA GLY A 218 -4.65 -2.03 -0.07
C GLY A 218 -4.31 -2.71 -1.39
N HIS A 219 -5.05 -3.76 -1.74
CA HIS A 219 -4.86 -4.57 -2.94
C HIS A 219 -6.23 -4.90 -3.54
N GLY A 220 -6.31 -5.01 -4.88
CA GLY A 220 -7.52 -5.35 -5.60
C GLY A 220 -8.48 -4.17 -5.82
N ALA A 221 -9.69 -4.46 -6.26
CA ALA A 221 -10.65 -3.45 -6.66
C ALA A 221 -11.23 -2.67 -5.48
N MET A 222 -11.40 -1.35 -5.65
CA MET A 222 -12.19 -0.54 -4.72
C MET A 222 -13.67 -0.95 -4.75
N GLY A 223 -14.38 -0.70 -3.66
CA GLY A 223 -15.79 -1.02 -3.52
C GLY A 223 -16.51 -0.04 -2.59
N ASP A 224 -17.53 -0.52 -1.94
CA ASP A 224 -18.31 0.22 -0.94
C ASP A 224 -18.07 -0.31 0.48
N ARG A 225 -18.89 0.13 1.43
CA ARG A 225 -18.83 -0.31 2.83
C ARG A 225 -18.97 -1.81 3.05
N SER A 226 -19.50 -2.56 2.08
CA SER A 226 -19.60 -4.02 2.18
C SER A 226 -18.21 -4.69 2.33
N LEU A 227 -17.13 -4.05 1.84
CA LEU A 227 -15.76 -4.52 2.03
C LEU A 227 -15.36 -4.60 3.51
N LEU A 228 -15.84 -3.69 4.35
CA LEU A 228 -15.59 -3.71 5.79
C LEU A 228 -16.27 -4.91 6.46
N GLU A 229 -17.52 -5.20 6.07
CA GLU A 229 -18.26 -6.36 6.57
C GLU A 229 -17.63 -7.67 6.10
N GLN A 230 -17.22 -7.74 4.84
CA GLN A 230 -16.52 -8.90 4.30
C GLN A 230 -15.20 -9.13 5.04
N THR A 231 -14.39 -8.08 5.23
CA THR A 231 -13.13 -8.17 5.99
C THR A 231 -13.36 -8.70 7.40
N ARG A 232 -14.38 -8.18 8.10
CA ARG A 232 -14.77 -8.66 9.43
C ARG A 232 -15.07 -10.15 9.43
N LYS A 233 -15.90 -10.62 8.46
CA LYS A 233 -16.27 -12.04 8.33
C LYS A 233 -15.07 -12.94 8.03
N LEU A 234 -14.16 -12.51 7.15
CA LEU A 234 -12.92 -13.24 6.85
C LEU A 234 -12.03 -13.37 8.10
N ALA A 235 -11.90 -12.29 8.87
CA ALA A 235 -11.13 -12.32 10.11
C ALA A 235 -11.75 -13.22 11.19
N GLU A 236 -13.08 -13.19 11.36
CA GLU A 236 -13.78 -14.10 12.26
C GLU A 236 -13.64 -15.57 11.86
N ALA A 237 -13.67 -15.85 10.55
CA ALA A 237 -13.47 -17.22 10.05
C ALA A 237 -12.03 -17.68 10.28
N ALA A 238 -11.04 -16.83 10.06
CA ALA A 238 -9.64 -17.14 10.29
C ALA A 238 -9.35 -17.40 11.79
N THR A 239 -9.87 -16.56 12.70
CA THR A 239 -9.73 -16.75 14.16
C THR A 239 -10.32 -18.09 14.65
N LYS A 240 -11.36 -18.61 13.99
CA LYS A 240 -11.95 -19.91 14.37
C LYS A 240 -11.17 -21.12 13.85
N ALA A 241 -10.27 -20.89 12.88
CA ALA A 241 -9.47 -21.93 12.24
C ALA A 241 -8.10 -22.14 12.92
N GLU A 242 -7.67 -21.20 13.79
CA GLU A 242 -6.51 -21.32 14.67
C GLU A 242 -6.85 -22.13 15.92
#